data_e8973562cc3a3533abcda173c2491b8d
#
_entry.id   e8973562cc3a3533abcda173c2491b8d
#
_cell.length_a   1.000
_cell.length_b   1.000
_cell.length_c   1.000
_cell.angle_alpha   90.00
_cell.angle_beta   90.00
_cell.angle_gamma   90.00
#
_symmetry.space_group_name_H-M   'P 1'
#
loop_
_entity.id
_entity.type
_entity.pdbx_description
1 polymer ?
#
loop_
_entity_poly.entity_id
_entity_poly.type
_entity_poly.pdbx_seq_one_letter_code
_entity_poly.pdbx_strand_id
1 'polypeptide(L)'
;MKKWQLLTVSILGLGLLGGCGSQKTRGNQESQGLEQKIAVSVPTELVTLDTTQTTDKNTFTIAQHLFEGLYRLDENSVPIPGLAKEAAEISQDGLTYTFKLRADAKWSNGDKITAGDFVYAWQKLVDPKTAAPNAYLLDSVKNSQEIRVGDKPVTDLGVTAIGEEEFQVQLIYPKQSFLTLISIAWLAPQNQAFVEAQGENYASDSDHLLFSGPFVINDWEQGSDTWTLKPNDAYYDRQEVKLTEISGTTIKEENTGIDLFNTGELDLTKLSGTFVAEYADDPSFVSHADIANTFLDFNKKPGTPLANENLRRAIALSIDKESLTKHALNDGAKPLNGLIPEKLFINPTNQEDFRAYSGDYLVYNKEAGKAVWALAQKDLGEEIELPLLVSDDDSGKKISEYIQNQLQENLPGLKITITPQPRTNVNQSRRDKDYQLSISSWMAGDNDLGMYFILYETDSAYNYGSFSNSSYDKLAVSAKTTNANDVTKQFADYQAAEKILLEEGIAQVPLFQSASNYLINPKITGMEYPSYGNYFYLRNAQLTD
;
A
#
# COMPACT_ATOMS: atom_id res chain seq x y z
N MET A 1 -9.56 -11.35 -73.61
CA MET A 1 -10.35 -10.80 -74.74
C MET A 1 -11.01 -9.53 -74.26
N LYS A 2 -10.77 -8.42 -75.04
CA LYS A 2 -11.46 -7.12 -75.07
C LYS A 2 -11.35 -6.26 -73.81
N LYS A 3 -10.52 -5.22 -73.75
CA LYS A 3 -10.34 -3.96 -74.49
C LYS A 3 -11.26 -2.82 -73.99
N TRP A 4 -10.59 -1.72 -73.47
CA TRP A 4 -10.70 -0.31 -73.80
C TRP A 4 -11.89 0.45 -73.21
N GLN A 5 -11.84 1.73 -72.80
CA GLN A 5 -11.12 2.93 -73.25
C GLN A 5 -11.10 4.04 -72.20
N LEU A 6 -10.04 4.83 -72.28
CA LEU A 6 -9.83 6.18 -71.72
C LEU A 6 -10.87 7.21 -72.27
N LEU A 7 -11.12 8.27 -71.51
CA LEU A 7 -11.38 9.60 -72.05
C LEU A 7 -11.01 10.70 -71.05
N THR A 8 -9.97 11.46 -71.45
CA THR A 8 -9.53 12.74 -70.91
C THR A 8 -10.32 13.87 -71.54
N VAL A 9 -10.74 14.91 -70.76
CA VAL A 9 -11.03 16.24 -71.32
C VAL A 9 -10.57 17.30 -70.34
N SER A 10 -9.59 18.09 -70.76
CA SER A 10 -9.13 19.36 -70.18
C SER A 10 -9.92 20.52 -70.77
N ILE A 11 -10.34 21.50 -69.98
CA ILE A 11 -10.64 22.85 -70.46
C ILE A 11 -10.11 23.89 -69.46
N LEU A 12 -9.21 24.71 -69.94
CA LEU A 12 -8.75 25.98 -69.36
C LEU A 12 -9.85 27.07 -69.52
N GLY A 13 -9.93 27.95 -68.53
CA GLY A 13 -10.67 29.23 -68.64
C GLY A 13 -10.14 30.25 -67.65
N LEU A 14 -9.33 31.19 -68.14
CA LEU A 14 -8.90 32.43 -67.45
C LEU A 14 -10.09 33.41 -67.32
N GLY A 15 -10.16 34.11 -66.19
CA GLY A 15 -10.99 35.28 -66.01
C GLY A 15 -10.53 36.15 -64.83
N LEU A 16 -10.07 37.32 -65.09
CA LEU A 16 -9.40 38.33 -64.27
C LEU A 16 -10.40 39.24 -63.49
N LEU A 17 -9.94 39.70 -62.32
CA LEU A 17 -10.13 41.00 -61.65
C LEU A 17 -11.46 41.37 -60.99
N GLY A 18 -11.40 41.60 -59.68
CA GLY A 18 -12.35 42.37 -58.88
C GLY A 18 -11.93 42.40 -57.40
N GLY A 19 -11.05 43.37 -57.05
CA GLY A 19 -10.67 43.57 -55.65
C GLY A 19 -11.79 44.26 -54.86
N CYS A 20 -12.04 43.78 -53.65
CA CYS A 20 -12.58 44.57 -52.53
C CYS A 20 -12.02 43.99 -51.22
N GLY A 21 -11.30 44.81 -50.50
CA GLY A 21 -10.73 44.47 -49.22
C GLY A 21 -11.81 44.17 -48.18
N SER A 22 -11.71 43.00 -47.62
CA SER A 22 -12.33 42.68 -46.34
C SER A 22 -11.24 42.35 -45.36
N GLN A 23 -11.05 43.21 -44.37
CA GLN A 23 -10.26 42.91 -43.17
C GLN A 23 -10.77 41.61 -42.59
N LYS A 24 -10.00 40.52 -42.74
CA LYS A 24 -10.13 39.36 -41.91
C LYS A 24 -9.74 39.78 -40.49
N THR A 25 -10.73 40.04 -39.66
CA THR A 25 -10.63 39.88 -38.21
C THR A 25 -9.89 38.58 -37.96
N ARG A 26 -8.69 38.66 -37.41
CA ARG A 26 -8.05 37.52 -36.75
C ARG A 26 -9.02 37.06 -35.65
N GLY A 27 -9.76 36.03 -35.93
CA GLY A 27 -10.40 35.28 -34.87
C GLY A 27 -9.29 34.85 -33.92
N ASN A 28 -9.47 35.14 -32.65
CA ASN A 28 -8.73 34.51 -31.60
C ASN A 28 -8.84 32.99 -31.86
N GLN A 29 -7.75 32.35 -32.23
CA GLN A 29 -7.59 30.96 -31.90
C GLN A 29 -7.48 30.96 -30.37
N GLU A 30 -8.59 30.70 -29.71
CA GLU A 30 -8.54 30.13 -28.37
C GLU A 30 -7.57 28.96 -28.47
N SER A 31 -6.48 29.02 -27.74
CA SER A 31 -5.62 27.87 -27.52
C SER A 31 -6.56 26.80 -26.94
N GLN A 32 -6.89 25.79 -27.72
CA GLN A 32 -7.51 24.59 -27.16
C GLN A 32 -6.47 24.08 -26.16
N GLY A 33 -6.73 24.29 -24.88
CA GLY A 33 -5.93 23.73 -23.80
C GLY A 33 -5.83 22.21 -23.99
N LEU A 34 -4.76 21.61 -23.50
CA LEU A 34 -4.58 20.15 -23.51
C LEU A 34 -5.84 19.47 -22.97
N GLU A 35 -6.32 18.47 -23.70
CA GLU A 35 -7.42 17.62 -23.21
C GLU A 35 -6.97 16.92 -21.93
N GLN A 36 -7.70 17.15 -20.85
CA GLN A 36 -7.36 16.65 -19.51
C GLN A 36 -7.82 15.19 -19.35
N LYS A 37 -7.29 14.30 -20.20
CA LYS A 37 -7.55 12.87 -20.20
C LYS A 37 -6.26 12.09 -20.10
N ILE A 38 -6.26 11.03 -19.29
CA ILE A 38 -5.13 10.12 -19.16
C ILE A 38 -5.59 8.66 -19.23
N ALA A 39 -4.71 7.79 -19.66
CA ALA A 39 -4.91 6.34 -19.68
C ALA A 39 -3.91 5.66 -18.73
N VAL A 40 -4.41 4.81 -17.84
CA VAL A 40 -3.60 4.12 -16.82
C VAL A 40 -3.78 2.61 -16.90
N SER A 41 -2.73 1.86 -16.58
CA SER A 41 -2.84 0.41 -16.42
C SER A 41 -2.73 -0.03 -14.97
N VAL A 42 -3.41 -1.13 -14.65
CA VAL A 42 -3.26 -1.88 -13.39
C VAL A 42 -2.95 -3.34 -13.72
N PRO A 43 -2.15 -4.06 -12.89
CA PRO A 43 -1.72 -5.42 -13.22
C PRO A 43 -2.78 -6.50 -12.99
N THR A 44 -3.85 -6.20 -12.27
CA THR A 44 -4.95 -7.14 -11.97
C THR A 44 -6.30 -6.46 -12.09
N GLU A 45 -7.34 -7.22 -12.35
CA GLU A 45 -8.73 -6.75 -12.37
C GLU A 45 -9.12 -6.18 -11.00
N LEU A 46 -10.08 -5.25 -10.98
CA LEU A 46 -10.68 -4.75 -9.76
C LEU A 46 -11.64 -5.81 -9.19
N VAL A 47 -11.25 -6.40 -8.06
CA VAL A 47 -11.96 -7.57 -7.49
C VAL A 47 -13.32 -7.18 -6.91
N THR A 48 -13.37 -6.11 -6.11
CA THR A 48 -14.60 -5.55 -5.53
C THR A 48 -14.38 -4.13 -5.06
N LEU A 49 -15.34 -3.26 -5.28
CA LEU A 49 -15.35 -1.89 -4.79
C LEU A 49 -16.16 -1.70 -3.49
N ASP A 50 -16.63 -2.79 -2.87
CA ASP A 50 -17.07 -2.73 -1.46
C ASP A 50 -15.85 -2.50 -0.57
N THR A 51 -15.75 -1.32 0.03
CA THR A 51 -14.63 -0.92 0.90
C THR A 51 -14.45 -1.84 2.11
N THR A 52 -15.48 -2.57 2.53
CA THR A 52 -15.36 -3.56 3.62
C THR A 52 -14.75 -4.89 3.17
N GLN A 53 -14.72 -5.19 1.86
CA GLN A 53 -14.26 -6.47 1.30
C GLN A 53 -12.95 -6.36 0.51
N THR A 54 -12.56 -5.16 0.08
CA THR A 54 -11.34 -4.93 -0.72
C THR A 54 -10.08 -5.27 0.07
N THR A 55 -9.22 -6.12 -0.49
CA THR A 55 -7.97 -6.58 0.16
C THR A 55 -6.72 -6.35 -0.68
N ASP A 56 -6.86 -6.24 -2.00
CA ASP A 56 -5.71 -6.04 -2.87
C ASP A 56 -5.41 -4.55 -3.09
N LYS A 57 -4.12 -4.23 -3.20
CA LYS A 57 -3.65 -2.85 -3.30
C LYS A 57 -4.03 -2.17 -4.62
N ASN A 58 -4.20 -2.93 -5.73
CA ASN A 58 -4.61 -2.35 -7.02
C ASN A 58 -6.05 -1.85 -6.97
N THR A 59 -6.98 -2.73 -6.57
CA THR A 59 -8.40 -2.35 -6.36
C THR A 59 -8.51 -1.22 -5.36
N PHE A 60 -7.75 -1.28 -4.26
CA PHE A 60 -7.74 -0.25 -3.23
C PHE A 60 -7.24 1.10 -3.76
N THR A 61 -6.22 1.11 -4.65
CA THR A 61 -5.74 2.33 -5.29
C THR A 61 -6.86 3.04 -6.06
N ILE A 62 -7.68 2.28 -6.78
CA ILE A 62 -8.83 2.87 -7.49
C ILE A 62 -9.94 3.26 -6.52
N ALA A 63 -10.25 2.43 -5.52
CA ALA A 63 -11.26 2.76 -4.50
C ALA A 63 -10.95 4.08 -3.77
N GLN A 64 -9.68 4.41 -3.53
CA GLN A 64 -9.28 5.68 -2.90
C GLN A 64 -9.66 6.91 -3.75
N HIS A 65 -9.80 6.78 -5.07
CA HIS A 65 -10.29 7.86 -5.95
C HIS A 65 -11.82 8.02 -5.88
N LEU A 66 -12.53 6.96 -5.48
CA LEU A 66 -14.00 6.89 -5.47
C LEU A 66 -14.60 7.23 -4.11
N PHE A 67 -13.86 6.95 -3.04
CA PHE A 67 -14.35 7.08 -1.67
C PHE A 67 -13.39 7.93 -0.84
N GLU A 68 -13.89 9.04 -0.32
CA GLU A 68 -13.16 9.88 0.64
C GLU A 68 -13.72 9.66 2.04
N GLY A 69 -12.81 9.58 3.03
CA GLY A 69 -13.12 9.43 4.45
C GLY A 69 -13.19 10.77 5.19
N LEU A 70 -13.20 10.70 6.53
CA LEU A 70 -13.12 11.88 7.40
C LEU A 70 -11.89 12.72 7.12
N TYR A 71 -10.76 12.04 6.86
CA TYR A 71 -9.47 12.62 6.51
C TYR A 71 -9.02 12.07 5.17
N ARG A 72 -8.04 12.71 4.56
CA ARG A 72 -7.25 12.25 3.42
C ARG A 72 -5.78 12.57 3.65
N LEU A 73 -4.88 11.93 2.92
CA LEU A 73 -3.46 12.26 2.98
C LEU A 73 -3.15 13.42 2.02
N ASP A 74 -2.22 14.26 2.39
CA ASP A 74 -1.62 15.25 1.49
C ASP A 74 -0.43 14.65 0.72
N GLU A 75 0.25 15.45 -0.09
CA GLU A 75 1.41 15.08 -0.89
C GLU A 75 2.60 14.53 -0.07
N ASN A 76 2.64 14.85 1.23
CA ASN A 76 3.66 14.39 2.17
C ASN A 76 3.17 13.20 3.04
N SER A 77 2.00 12.62 2.69
CA SER A 77 1.33 11.57 3.47
C SER A 77 0.91 12.01 4.88
N VAL A 78 0.70 13.31 5.09
CA VAL A 78 0.17 13.87 6.35
C VAL A 78 -1.35 13.87 6.29
N PRO A 79 -2.05 13.36 7.33
CA PRO A 79 -3.51 13.38 7.37
C PRO A 79 -4.06 14.80 7.52
N ILE A 80 -4.90 15.20 6.58
CA ILE A 80 -5.61 16.48 6.57
C ILE A 80 -7.12 16.25 6.45
N PRO A 81 -7.98 17.18 6.93
CA PRO A 81 -9.42 17.04 6.83
C PRO A 81 -9.90 16.80 5.38
N GLY A 82 -10.72 15.77 5.19
CA GLY A 82 -11.43 15.42 3.96
C GLY A 82 -12.91 15.78 4.07
N LEU A 83 -13.78 14.79 4.34
CA LEU A 83 -15.20 15.02 4.64
C LEU A 83 -15.40 15.69 6.01
N ALA A 84 -14.42 15.66 6.91
CA ALA A 84 -14.40 16.53 8.07
C ALA A 84 -14.15 17.98 7.63
N LYS A 85 -14.87 18.93 8.26
CA LYS A 85 -14.76 20.36 7.95
C LYS A 85 -13.47 20.99 8.46
N GLU A 86 -12.97 20.47 9.57
CA GLU A 86 -11.82 21.01 10.31
C GLU A 86 -11.10 19.87 11.07
N ALA A 87 -9.99 20.18 11.71
CA ALA A 87 -9.29 19.21 12.54
C ALA A 87 -10.18 18.67 13.66
N ALA A 88 -10.05 17.39 13.98
CA ALA A 88 -10.80 16.74 15.04
C ALA A 88 -10.57 17.39 16.41
N GLU A 89 -11.61 17.47 17.21
CA GLU A 89 -11.47 17.76 18.64
C GLU A 89 -11.06 16.47 19.36
N ILE A 90 -9.86 16.48 19.97
CA ILE A 90 -9.31 15.31 20.66
C ILE A 90 -9.31 15.58 22.16
N SER A 91 -9.86 14.64 22.94
CA SER A 91 -9.84 14.72 24.41
C SER A 91 -8.41 14.71 24.96
N GLN A 92 -8.21 15.26 26.15
CA GLN A 92 -6.88 15.38 26.78
C GLN A 92 -6.18 14.02 26.97
N ASP A 93 -6.95 12.95 27.18
CA ASP A 93 -6.44 11.58 27.32
C ASP A 93 -6.16 10.90 25.96
N GLY A 94 -6.49 11.56 24.84
CA GLY A 94 -6.30 11.02 23.49
C GLY A 94 -7.26 9.89 23.13
N LEU A 95 -8.33 9.68 23.89
CA LEU A 95 -9.25 8.55 23.71
C LEU A 95 -10.53 8.90 22.96
N THR A 96 -10.93 10.15 22.94
CA THR A 96 -12.17 10.58 22.25
C THR A 96 -11.84 11.56 21.14
N TYR A 97 -12.28 11.23 19.94
CA TYR A 97 -12.17 12.07 18.75
C TYR A 97 -13.57 12.50 18.32
N THR A 98 -13.76 13.80 18.13
CA THR A 98 -15.01 14.36 17.64
C THR A 98 -14.75 15.10 16.32
N PHE A 99 -15.47 14.70 15.28
CA PHE A 99 -15.35 15.22 13.92
C PHE A 99 -16.62 15.96 13.54
N LYS A 100 -16.47 17.18 13.01
CA LYS A 100 -17.58 17.94 12.40
C LYS A 100 -17.52 17.74 10.89
N LEU A 101 -18.58 17.25 10.31
CA LEU A 101 -18.69 17.02 8.87
C LEU A 101 -18.93 18.33 8.12
N ARG A 102 -18.51 18.36 6.87
CA ARG A 102 -18.83 19.44 5.94
C ARG A 102 -20.33 19.43 5.63
N ALA A 103 -20.97 20.60 5.71
CA ALA A 103 -22.39 20.74 5.37
C ALA A 103 -22.69 20.54 3.88
N ASP A 104 -21.66 20.69 3.02
CA ASP A 104 -21.70 20.51 1.57
C ASP A 104 -21.22 19.14 1.10
N ALA A 105 -20.87 18.23 2.02
CA ALA A 105 -20.52 16.83 1.70
C ALA A 105 -21.74 16.07 1.16
N LYS A 106 -21.61 15.55 -0.05
CA LYS A 106 -22.69 14.85 -0.77
C LYS A 106 -22.21 13.57 -1.42
N TRP A 107 -23.08 12.61 -1.47
CA TRP A 107 -22.97 11.44 -2.33
C TRP A 107 -23.11 11.83 -3.81
N SER A 108 -22.61 11.01 -4.71
CA SER A 108 -22.68 11.24 -6.16
C SER A 108 -24.11 11.39 -6.72
N ASN A 109 -25.12 10.89 -6.00
CA ASN A 109 -26.55 11.08 -6.33
C ASN A 109 -27.12 12.41 -5.80
N GLY A 110 -26.35 13.21 -5.07
CA GLY A 110 -26.72 14.48 -4.49
C GLY A 110 -27.26 14.43 -3.06
N ASP A 111 -27.46 13.24 -2.48
CA ASP A 111 -27.85 13.06 -1.09
C ASP A 111 -26.74 13.55 -0.15
N LYS A 112 -27.11 14.05 1.04
CA LYS A 112 -26.15 14.50 2.04
C LYS A 112 -25.40 13.32 2.65
N ILE A 113 -24.09 13.46 2.85
CA ILE A 113 -23.31 12.54 3.66
C ILE A 113 -23.45 12.92 5.12
N THR A 114 -23.78 11.97 5.99
CA THR A 114 -24.08 12.19 7.40
C THR A 114 -23.16 11.39 8.31
N ALA A 115 -23.13 11.76 9.60
CA ALA A 115 -22.44 10.97 10.63
C ALA A 115 -23.00 9.54 10.75
N GLY A 116 -24.28 9.34 10.43
CA GLY A 116 -24.91 8.03 10.37
C GLY A 116 -24.28 7.09 9.35
N ASP A 117 -23.83 7.61 8.19
CA ASP A 117 -23.19 6.82 7.15
C ASP A 117 -21.83 6.26 7.62
N PHE A 118 -21.10 7.00 8.46
CA PHE A 118 -19.86 6.51 9.09
C PHE A 118 -20.17 5.47 10.18
N VAL A 119 -21.17 5.70 11.01
CA VAL A 119 -21.58 4.71 12.03
C VAL A 119 -21.94 3.38 11.35
N TYR A 120 -22.76 3.44 10.30
CA TYR A 120 -23.17 2.27 9.54
C TYR A 120 -21.96 1.53 8.92
N ALA A 121 -21.08 2.26 8.21
CA ALA A 121 -19.92 1.67 7.55
C ALA A 121 -18.98 0.96 8.53
N TRP A 122 -18.69 1.59 9.68
CA TRP A 122 -17.77 1.02 10.67
C TRP A 122 -18.40 -0.14 11.46
N GLN A 123 -19.70 -0.08 11.73
CA GLN A 123 -20.44 -1.21 12.30
C GLN A 123 -20.49 -2.40 11.34
N LYS A 124 -20.76 -2.16 10.06
CA LYS A 124 -20.70 -3.19 9.00
C LYS A 124 -19.32 -3.83 8.90
N LEU A 125 -18.24 -3.03 8.99
CA LEU A 125 -16.86 -3.51 8.92
C LEU A 125 -16.52 -4.49 10.05
N VAL A 126 -16.99 -4.26 11.29
CA VAL A 126 -16.71 -5.11 12.45
C VAL A 126 -17.76 -6.21 12.69
N ASP A 127 -18.88 -6.19 11.98
CA ASP A 127 -19.93 -7.21 12.12
C ASP A 127 -19.39 -8.60 11.68
N PRO A 128 -19.39 -9.63 12.56
CA PRO A 128 -18.99 -10.97 12.17
C PRO A 128 -19.72 -11.53 10.95
N LYS A 129 -20.96 -11.06 10.69
CA LYS A 129 -21.75 -11.48 9.52
C LYS A 129 -21.17 -10.95 8.20
N THR A 130 -20.52 -9.80 8.23
CA THR A 130 -19.86 -9.24 7.06
C THR A 130 -18.59 -10.01 6.71
N ALA A 131 -17.98 -10.69 7.71
CA ALA A 131 -16.71 -11.41 7.57
C ALA A 131 -15.61 -10.57 6.90
N ALA A 132 -15.59 -9.27 7.19
CA ALA A 132 -14.69 -8.32 6.56
C ALA A 132 -13.23 -8.63 6.92
N PRO A 133 -12.33 -8.84 5.93
CA PRO A 133 -10.95 -9.20 6.19
C PRO A 133 -10.16 -8.11 6.92
N ASN A 134 -10.58 -6.84 6.77
CA ASN A 134 -9.91 -5.67 7.34
C ASN A 134 -10.57 -5.17 8.64
N ALA A 135 -11.48 -5.93 9.24
CA ALA A 135 -12.17 -5.54 10.48
C ALA A 135 -11.21 -5.21 11.64
N TYR A 136 -10.01 -5.82 11.65
CA TYR A 136 -8.95 -5.57 12.66
C TYR A 136 -8.45 -4.12 12.67
N LEU A 137 -8.64 -3.35 11.60
CA LEU A 137 -8.24 -1.94 11.52
C LEU A 137 -8.92 -1.09 12.62
N LEU A 138 -10.10 -1.50 13.07
CA LEU A 138 -10.82 -0.84 14.15
C LEU A 138 -10.54 -1.42 15.55
N ASP A 139 -9.53 -2.28 15.73
CA ASP A 139 -9.23 -2.91 17.03
C ASP A 139 -8.86 -1.90 18.14
N SER A 140 -8.45 -0.68 17.78
CA SER A 140 -8.28 0.41 18.72
C SER A 140 -9.59 1.09 19.15
N VAL A 141 -10.70 0.85 18.43
CA VAL A 141 -12.01 1.41 18.75
C VAL A 141 -12.67 0.54 19.82
N LYS A 142 -13.26 1.20 20.82
CA LYS A 142 -13.92 0.55 21.96
C LYS A 142 -14.93 -0.49 21.49
N ASN A 143 -14.87 -1.67 22.09
CA ASN A 143 -15.71 -2.85 21.86
C ASN A 143 -15.52 -3.52 20.49
N SER A 144 -14.63 -3.07 19.62
CA SER A 144 -14.45 -3.66 18.29
C SER A 144 -14.08 -5.13 18.36
N GLN A 145 -13.12 -5.50 19.21
CA GLN A 145 -12.66 -6.89 19.34
C GLN A 145 -13.75 -7.82 19.87
N GLU A 146 -14.50 -7.38 20.91
CA GLU A 146 -15.60 -8.14 21.48
C GLU A 146 -16.76 -8.33 20.49
N ILE A 147 -17.02 -7.35 19.64
CA ILE A 147 -18.02 -7.46 18.57
C ILE A 147 -17.57 -8.48 17.53
N ARG A 148 -16.31 -8.41 17.10
CA ARG A 148 -15.76 -9.32 16.07
C ARG A 148 -15.79 -10.78 16.46
N VAL A 149 -15.69 -11.10 17.76
CA VAL A 149 -15.82 -12.48 18.26
C VAL A 149 -17.25 -12.85 18.68
N GLY A 150 -18.20 -11.91 18.53
CA GLY A 150 -19.61 -12.16 18.81
C GLY A 150 -20.05 -11.97 20.25
N ASP A 151 -19.18 -11.42 21.11
CA ASP A 151 -19.48 -11.21 22.55
C ASP A 151 -20.34 -9.97 22.80
N LYS A 152 -20.39 -9.03 21.84
CA LYS A 152 -21.22 -7.82 21.91
C LYS A 152 -21.95 -7.54 20.59
N PRO A 153 -23.09 -6.86 20.65
CA PRO A 153 -23.79 -6.42 19.44
C PRO A 153 -23.02 -5.29 18.73
N VAL A 154 -23.17 -5.18 17.41
CA VAL A 154 -22.50 -4.15 16.58
C VAL A 154 -22.82 -2.72 17.03
N THR A 155 -24.00 -2.49 17.61
CA THR A 155 -24.44 -1.20 18.13
C THR A 155 -23.63 -0.70 19.34
N ASP A 156 -22.85 -1.57 19.97
CA ASP A 156 -21.98 -1.23 21.10
C ASP A 156 -20.60 -0.73 20.66
N LEU A 157 -20.31 -0.71 19.34
CA LEU A 157 -19.07 -0.13 18.82
C LEU A 157 -18.92 1.30 19.32
N GLY A 158 -17.71 1.67 19.74
CA GLY A 158 -17.38 2.99 20.27
C GLY A 158 -17.47 4.14 19.25
N VAL A 159 -18.53 4.17 18.45
CA VAL A 159 -18.82 5.24 17.47
C VAL A 159 -20.23 5.77 17.67
N THR A 160 -20.41 7.08 17.49
CA THR A 160 -21.72 7.72 17.72
C THR A 160 -21.94 8.86 16.72
N ALA A 161 -23.11 8.91 16.12
CA ALA A 161 -23.58 10.09 15.39
C ALA A 161 -24.29 11.04 16.38
N ILE A 162 -23.77 12.26 16.51
CA ILE A 162 -24.39 13.34 17.29
C ILE A 162 -25.13 14.24 16.31
N GLY A 163 -26.39 13.87 16.00
CA GLY A 163 -27.11 14.47 14.88
C GLY A 163 -26.54 14.05 13.54
N GLU A 164 -26.71 14.87 12.50
CA GLU A 164 -26.29 14.54 11.13
C GLU A 164 -24.83 14.92 10.84
N GLU A 165 -24.27 15.90 11.54
CA GLU A 165 -23.00 16.55 11.16
C GLU A 165 -21.86 16.29 12.14
N GLU A 166 -22.08 15.56 13.21
CA GLU A 166 -21.03 15.32 14.20
C GLU A 166 -20.85 13.81 14.44
N PHE A 167 -19.65 13.31 14.20
CA PHE A 167 -19.27 11.91 14.40
C PHE A 167 -18.23 11.82 15.52
N GLN A 168 -18.48 10.95 16.50
CA GLN A 168 -17.58 10.74 17.63
C GLN A 168 -17.08 9.30 17.68
N VAL A 169 -15.79 9.14 18.00
CA VAL A 169 -15.11 7.85 18.16
C VAL A 169 -14.48 7.77 19.55
N GLN A 170 -14.64 6.64 20.21
CA GLN A 170 -13.95 6.29 21.46
C GLN A 170 -12.93 5.18 21.20
N LEU A 171 -11.67 5.45 21.53
CA LEU A 171 -10.57 4.49 21.49
C LEU A 171 -10.38 3.82 22.86
N ILE A 172 -9.74 2.65 22.88
CA ILE A 172 -9.35 1.93 24.10
C ILE A 172 -7.93 2.27 24.57
N TYR A 173 -7.12 2.85 23.70
CA TYR A 173 -5.80 3.43 23.99
C TYR A 173 -5.51 4.56 22.99
N PRO A 174 -4.66 5.55 23.35
CA PRO A 174 -4.29 6.62 22.42
C PRO A 174 -3.54 6.05 21.23
N LYS A 175 -3.95 6.41 20.00
CA LYS A 175 -3.33 5.94 18.75
C LYS A 175 -2.93 7.15 17.90
N GLN A 176 -1.63 7.43 17.82
CA GLN A 176 -1.12 8.60 17.06
C GLN A 176 -1.41 8.47 15.56
N SER A 177 -1.38 7.25 15.02
CA SER A 177 -1.70 6.97 13.63
C SER A 177 -3.20 6.98 13.32
N PHE A 178 -4.09 7.29 14.29
CA PHE A 178 -5.53 7.17 14.09
C PHE A 178 -6.05 8.06 12.94
N LEU A 179 -5.54 9.28 12.81
CA LEU A 179 -5.93 10.19 11.72
C LEU A 179 -5.43 9.68 10.36
N THR A 180 -4.25 9.08 10.30
CA THR A 180 -3.75 8.41 9.10
C THR A 180 -4.61 7.20 8.74
N LEU A 181 -4.97 6.38 9.72
CA LEU A 181 -5.83 5.23 9.54
C LEU A 181 -7.20 5.61 8.93
N ILE A 182 -7.83 6.66 9.43
CA ILE A 182 -9.14 7.11 8.93
C ILE A 182 -9.08 7.91 7.62
N SER A 183 -7.88 8.09 7.05
CA SER A 183 -7.68 8.71 5.74
C SER A 183 -7.80 7.71 4.58
N ILE A 184 -7.86 6.42 4.88
CA ILE A 184 -7.92 5.36 3.86
C ILE A 184 -9.36 4.96 3.54
N ALA A 185 -9.61 4.56 2.30
CA ALA A 185 -10.96 4.27 1.79
C ALA A 185 -11.69 3.12 2.52
N TRP A 186 -10.97 2.22 3.21
CA TRP A 186 -11.60 1.17 4.04
C TRP A 186 -12.52 1.71 5.14
N LEU A 187 -12.25 2.94 5.60
CA LEU A 187 -13.01 3.61 6.66
C LEU A 187 -13.86 4.77 6.14
N ALA A 188 -14.04 4.85 4.81
CA ALA A 188 -14.97 5.77 4.18
C ALA A 188 -16.42 5.47 4.58
N PRO A 189 -17.33 6.44 4.49
CA PRO A 189 -18.74 6.23 4.82
C PRO A 189 -19.42 5.31 3.79
N GLN A 190 -20.53 4.69 4.15
CA GLN A 190 -21.43 3.96 3.26
C GLN A 190 -22.88 4.40 3.52
N ASN A 191 -23.63 4.72 2.47
CA ASN A 191 -25.04 5.10 2.58
C ASN A 191 -25.88 3.88 2.92
N GLN A 192 -26.37 3.78 4.17
CA GLN A 192 -27.12 2.62 4.64
C GLN A 192 -28.33 2.30 3.76
N ALA A 193 -29.15 3.30 3.45
CA ALA A 193 -30.38 3.09 2.68
C ALA A 193 -30.09 2.56 1.28
N PHE A 194 -29.01 3.05 0.65
CA PHE A 194 -28.58 2.59 -0.66
C PHE A 194 -28.03 1.16 -0.58
N VAL A 195 -27.10 0.88 0.34
CA VAL A 195 -26.50 -0.47 0.50
C VAL A 195 -27.58 -1.52 0.76
N GLU A 196 -28.53 -1.24 1.66
CA GLU A 196 -29.64 -2.16 1.97
C GLU A 196 -30.59 -2.35 0.78
N ALA A 197 -30.83 -1.29 -0.01
CA ALA A 197 -31.68 -1.38 -1.21
C ALA A 197 -31.02 -2.22 -2.33
N GLN A 198 -29.68 -2.17 -2.47
CA GLN A 198 -28.93 -2.99 -3.43
C GLN A 198 -28.81 -4.46 -2.98
N GLY A 199 -28.77 -4.72 -1.67
CA GLY A 199 -28.62 -6.07 -1.13
C GLY A 199 -27.39 -6.78 -1.68
N GLU A 200 -27.59 -7.97 -2.28
CA GLU A 200 -26.49 -8.77 -2.86
C GLU A 200 -25.84 -8.14 -4.11
N ASN A 201 -26.50 -7.19 -4.75
CA ASN A 201 -25.93 -6.49 -5.91
C ASN A 201 -25.02 -5.32 -5.51
N TYR A 202 -24.92 -4.95 -4.23
CA TYR A 202 -24.06 -3.86 -3.81
C TYR A 202 -22.60 -4.11 -4.26
N ALA A 203 -22.03 -3.11 -4.95
CA ALA A 203 -20.68 -3.16 -5.52
C ALA A 203 -20.43 -4.28 -6.57
N SER A 204 -21.46 -4.75 -7.27
CA SER A 204 -21.32 -5.65 -8.42
C SER A 204 -20.85 -4.92 -9.68
N ASP A 205 -21.23 -3.66 -9.82
CA ASP A 205 -20.94 -2.79 -10.96
C ASP A 205 -21.07 -1.31 -10.60
N SER A 206 -20.84 -0.43 -11.58
CA SER A 206 -20.87 1.03 -11.43
C SER A 206 -22.22 1.57 -10.95
N ASP A 207 -23.33 0.96 -11.36
CA ASP A 207 -24.69 1.45 -11.06
C ASP A 207 -25.12 1.07 -9.63
N HIS A 208 -24.46 0.09 -9.03
CA HIS A 208 -24.75 -0.40 -7.68
C HIS A 208 -23.77 0.18 -6.62
N LEU A 209 -23.27 1.41 -6.86
CA LEU A 209 -22.37 2.14 -5.95
C LEU A 209 -22.79 3.61 -5.83
N LEU A 210 -22.54 4.21 -4.67
CA LEU A 210 -22.53 5.66 -4.45
C LEU A 210 -21.13 6.10 -4.02
N PHE A 211 -20.68 7.24 -4.52
CA PHE A 211 -19.31 7.72 -4.38
C PHE A 211 -19.27 8.97 -3.50
N SER A 212 -18.33 9.03 -2.58
CA SER A 212 -18.05 10.18 -1.71
C SER A 212 -16.77 10.94 -2.10
N GLY A 213 -15.99 10.38 -3.01
CA GLY A 213 -14.68 10.87 -3.43
C GLY A 213 -14.70 11.78 -4.66
N PRO A 214 -13.51 12.18 -5.14
CA PRO A 214 -13.35 13.11 -6.27
C PRO A 214 -13.80 12.57 -7.62
N PHE A 215 -13.89 11.25 -7.78
CA PHE A 215 -14.31 10.61 -9.03
C PHE A 215 -15.48 9.64 -8.80
N VAL A 216 -16.17 9.33 -9.87
CA VAL A 216 -17.12 8.23 -10.01
C VAL A 216 -16.56 7.25 -11.03
N ILE A 217 -16.84 5.95 -10.89
CA ILE A 217 -16.47 4.94 -11.89
C ILE A 217 -17.65 4.66 -12.82
N ASN A 218 -17.35 4.50 -14.10
CA ASN A 218 -18.29 4.13 -15.15
C ASN A 218 -17.76 2.92 -15.91
N ASP A 219 -18.66 2.23 -16.62
CA ASP A 219 -18.31 1.11 -17.50
C ASP A 219 -17.51 0.00 -16.79
N TRP A 220 -17.76 -0.19 -15.49
CA TRP A 220 -17.15 -1.23 -14.68
C TRP A 220 -18.19 -2.21 -14.16
N GLU A 221 -17.87 -3.48 -14.27
CA GLU A 221 -18.52 -4.59 -13.57
C GLU A 221 -17.43 -5.51 -12.99
N GLN A 222 -17.77 -6.29 -11.98
CA GLN A 222 -16.80 -7.21 -11.36
C GLN A 222 -16.21 -8.18 -12.39
N GLY A 223 -14.87 -8.18 -12.53
CA GLY A 223 -14.15 -8.99 -13.52
C GLY A 223 -13.92 -8.31 -14.87
N SER A 224 -14.33 -7.05 -15.04
CA SER A 224 -14.00 -6.26 -16.23
C SER A 224 -12.50 -5.93 -16.28
N ASP A 225 -11.93 -5.98 -17.48
CA ASP A 225 -10.57 -5.55 -17.77
C ASP A 225 -10.45 -4.03 -17.96
N THR A 226 -11.56 -3.32 -18.12
CA THR A 226 -11.58 -1.88 -18.39
C THR A 226 -12.59 -1.15 -17.52
N TRP A 227 -12.30 0.10 -17.24
CA TRP A 227 -13.16 1.02 -16.49
C TRP A 227 -12.81 2.47 -16.81
N THR A 228 -13.71 3.40 -16.48
CA THR A 228 -13.51 4.83 -16.69
C THR A 228 -13.82 5.59 -15.40
N LEU A 229 -12.90 6.46 -14.94
CA LEU A 229 -13.20 7.43 -13.89
C LEU A 229 -13.54 8.77 -14.51
N LYS A 230 -14.60 9.39 -14.00
CA LYS A 230 -15.01 10.76 -14.34
C LYS A 230 -15.12 11.58 -13.05
N PRO A 231 -14.91 12.90 -13.12
CA PRO A 231 -15.10 13.75 -11.96
C PRO A 231 -16.47 13.58 -11.33
N ASN A 232 -16.53 13.53 -10.01
CA ASN A 232 -17.79 13.53 -9.25
C ASN A 232 -18.28 14.98 -9.12
N ASP A 233 -19.34 15.34 -9.86
CA ASP A 233 -19.90 16.70 -9.85
C ASP A 233 -20.48 17.11 -8.48
N ALA A 234 -20.81 16.15 -7.62
CA ALA A 234 -21.29 16.39 -6.26
C ALA A 234 -20.17 16.52 -5.22
N TYR A 235 -18.91 16.26 -5.61
CA TYR A 235 -17.77 16.36 -4.70
C TYR A 235 -17.54 17.81 -4.23
N TYR A 236 -17.41 18.02 -2.92
CA TYR A 236 -17.30 19.36 -2.33
C TYR A 236 -16.16 20.21 -2.90
N ASP A 237 -15.10 19.56 -3.35
CA ASP A 237 -13.91 20.23 -3.88
C ASP A 237 -13.70 19.91 -5.38
N ARG A 238 -14.81 19.80 -6.12
CA ARG A 238 -14.89 19.48 -7.55
C ARG A 238 -13.97 20.37 -8.40
N GLN A 239 -13.79 21.63 -8.01
CA GLN A 239 -13.01 22.60 -8.77
C GLN A 239 -11.51 22.28 -8.81
N GLU A 240 -10.99 21.55 -7.82
CA GLU A 240 -9.61 21.11 -7.77
C GLU A 240 -9.33 19.86 -8.62
N VAL A 241 -10.36 19.11 -9.01
CA VAL A 241 -10.23 17.97 -9.90
C VAL A 241 -10.13 18.45 -11.35
N LYS A 242 -8.93 18.43 -11.93
CA LYS A 242 -8.64 18.97 -13.27
C LYS A 242 -8.84 17.93 -14.38
N LEU A 243 -8.48 16.67 -14.14
CA LEU A 243 -8.72 15.59 -15.11
C LEU A 243 -10.22 15.43 -15.37
N THR A 244 -10.57 15.31 -16.64
CA THR A 244 -11.96 15.11 -17.09
C THR A 244 -12.30 13.65 -17.32
N GLU A 245 -11.28 12.80 -17.50
CA GLU A 245 -11.41 11.37 -17.71
C GLU A 245 -10.12 10.63 -17.38
N ILE A 246 -10.23 9.49 -16.73
CA ILE A 246 -9.13 8.54 -16.52
C ILE A 246 -9.63 7.19 -17.05
N SER A 247 -9.07 6.74 -18.17
CA SER A 247 -9.34 5.40 -18.70
C SER A 247 -8.41 4.38 -18.05
N GLY A 248 -8.98 3.34 -17.47
CA GLY A 248 -8.23 2.27 -16.83
C GLY A 248 -8.32 0.95 -17.59
N THR A 249 -7.21 0.22 -17.64
CA THR A 249 -7.13 -1.09 -18.30
C THR A 249 -6.29 -2.05 -17.48
N THR A 250 -6.74 -3.29 -17.36
CA THR A 250 -5.96 -4.38 -16.75
C THR A 250 -4.95 -4.91 -17.77
N ILE A 251 -3.66 -4.82 -17.43
CA ILE A 251 -2.57 -5.34 -18.26
C ILE A 251 -1.68 -6.24 -17.40
N LYS A 252 -1.77 -7.54 -17.65
CA LYS A 252 -1.05 -8.58 -16.88
C LYS A 252 0.41 -8.72 -17.32
N GLU A 253 0.66 -8.52 -18.61
CA GLU A 253 1.97 -8.67 -19.22
C GLU A 253 2.67 -7.30 -19.27
N GLU A 254 3.75 -7.16 -18.53
CA GLU A 254 4.46 -5.88 -18.36
C GLU A 254 4.98 -5.31 -19.68
N ASN A 255 5.52 -6.18 -20.58
CA ASN A 255 5.93 -5.77 -21.93
C ASN A 255 4.80 -5.06 -22.70
N THR A 256 3.57 -5.56 -22.59
CA THR A 256 2.41 -4.95 -23.25
C THR A 256 2.15 -3.55 -22.71
N GLY A 257 2.25 -3.37 -21.37
CA GLY A 257 2.11 -2.07 -20.74
C GLY A 257 3.18 -1.07 -21.20
N ILE A 258 4.43 -1.53 -21.30
CA ILE A 258 5.56 -0.73 -21.79
C ILE A 258 5.37 -0.34 -23.27
N ASP A 259 4.96 -1.26 -24.12
CA ASP A 259 4.73 -0.98 -25.54
C ASP A 259 3.61 0.07 -25.75
N LEU A 260 2.51 -0.06 -25.02
CA LEU A 260 1.39 0.90 -25.05
C LEU A 260 1.81 2.28 -24.49
N PHE A 261 2.64 2.32 -23.46
CA PHE A 261 3.20 3.57 -22.98
C PHE A 261 4.10 4.24 -24.03
N ASN A 262 5.00 3.48 -24.65
CA ASN A 262 5.92 3.98 -25.67
C ASN A 262 5.19 4.47 -26.95
N THR A 263 4.00 3.91 -27.27
CA THR A 263 3.16 4.37 -28.38
C THR A 263 2.25 5.55 -28.01
N GLY A 264 2.19 5.90 -26.72
CA GLY A 264 1.35 6.99 -26.20
C GLY A 264 -0.12 6.58 -26.01
N GLU A 265 -0.42 5.28 -25.96
CA GLU A 265 -1.75 4.75 -25.66
C GLU A 265 -1.99 4.63 -24.14
N LEU A 266 -0.91 4.63 -23.33
CA LEU A 266 -0.93 4.75 -21.89
C LEU A 266 -0.10 5.93 -21.41
N ASP A 267 -0.56 6.57 -20.36
CA ASP A 267 0.13 7.63 -19.63
C ASP A 267 0.79 7.15 -18.35
N LEU A 268 0.38 5.99 -17.84
CA LEU A 268 0.92 5.37 -16.64
C LEU A 268 0.89 3.85 -16.76
N THR A 269 2.05 3.21 -16.53
CA THR A 269 2.15 1.76 -16.38
C THR A 269 3.18 1.38 -15.32
N LYS A 270 2.97 0.24 -14.66
CA LYS A 270 3.89 -0.27 -13.63
C LYS A 270 5.10 -0.93 -14.28
N LEU A 271 6.28 -0.80 -13.62
CA LEU A 271 7.50 -1.52 -13.95
C LEU A 271 7.92 -2.43 -12.81
N SER A 272 8.52 -3.56 -13.16
CA SER A 272 9.16 -4.48 -12.20
C SER A 272 10.38 -5.19 -12.80
N GLY A 273 11.09 -5.92 -11.97
CA GLY A 273 12.16 -6.79 -12.41
C GLY A 273 13.26 -6.09 -13.22
N THR A 274 13.59 -6.65 -14.37
CA THR A 274 14.71 -6.17 -15.23
C THR A 274 14.39 -4.87 -15.96
N PHE A 275 13.13 -4.56 -16.20
CA PHE A 275 12.72 -3.33 -16.87
C PHE A 275 13.02 -2.08 -16.06
N VAL A 276 13.04 -2.18 -14.73
CA VAL A 276 13.43 -1.06 -13.86
C VAL A 276 14.83 -0.55 -14.20
N ALA A 277 15.78 -1.46 -14.41
CA ALA A 277 17.13 -1.09 -14.78
C ALA A 277 17.23 -0.52 -16.20
N GLU A 278 16.40 -1.02 -17.13
CA GLU A 278 16.38 -0.57 -18.52
C GLU A 278 15.89 0.88 -18.63
N TYR A 279 14.90 1.25 -17.81
CA TYR A 279 14.31 2.58 -17.81
C TYR A 279 14.87 3.53 -16.74
N ALA A 280 15.89 3.14 -15.97
CA ALA A 280 16.39 3.91 -14.83
C ALA A 280 16.81 5.36 -15.19
N ASP A 281 17.28 5.59 -16.41
CA ASP A 281 17.70 6.91 -16.92
C ASP A 281 16.63 7.59 -17.78
N ASP A 282 15.46 6.97 -17.97
CA ASP A 282 14.36 7.54 -18.75
C ASP A 282 13.64 8.64 -17.95
N PRO A 283 13.36 9.83 -18.55
CA PRO A 283 12.66 10.91 -17.87
C PRO A 283 11.23 10.56 -17.41
N SER A 284 10.64 9.50 -17.98
CA SER A 284 9.32 8.98 -17.58
C SER A 284 9.40 8.03 -16.38
N PHE A 285 10.60 7.59 -16.00
CA PHE A 285 10.78 6.64 -14.91
C PHE A 285 10.59 7.31 -13.54
N VAL A 286 9.72 6.73 -12.73
CA VAL A 286 9.43 7.19 -11.36
C VAL A 286 9.51 6.00 -10.41
N SER A 287 10.29 6.15 -9.35
CA SER A 287 10.46 5.13 -8.30
C SER A 287 10.16 5.71 -6.93
N HIS A 288 9.33 5.02 -6.17
CA HIS A 288 8.99 5.38 -4.79
C HIS A 288 9.27 4.21 -3.86
N ALA A 289 9.92 4.48 -2.71
CA ALA A 289 10.09 3.49 -1.67
C ALA A 289 8.73 3.16 -1.03
N ASP A 290 8.37 1.90 -1.00
CA ASP A 290 7.21 1.40 -0.25
C ASP A 290 7.54 1.33 1.25
N ILE A 291 6.52 1.39 2.10
CA ILE A 291 6.68 1.12 3.54
C ILE A 291 6.65 -0.39 3.84
N ALA A 292 7.03 -1.22 2.89
CA ALA A 292 7.09 -2.68 3.02
C ALA A 292 8.53 -3.14 3.26
N ASN A 293 8.72 -4.03 4.22
CA ASN A 293 9.97 -4.74 4.40
C ASN A 293 9.86 -6.18 3.87
N THR A 294 10.97 -6.69 3.33
CA THR A 294 11.16 -8.12 3.04
C THR A 294 12.25 -8.66 3.94
N PHE A 295 12.05 -9.83 4.50
CA PHE A 295 12.92 -10.41 5.50
C PHE A 295 12.99 -11.94 5.40
N LEU A 296 14.09 -12.50 5.90
CA LEU A 296 14.23 -13.92 6.14
C LEU A 296 13.78 -14.23 7.57
N ASP A 297 12.69 -14.97 7.70
CA ASP A 297 12.07 -15.33 8.97
C ASP A 297 12.60 -16.67 9.49
N PHE A 298 12.85 -16.74 10.79
CA PHE A 298 13.34 -17.93 11.48
C PHE A 298 12.23 -18.56 12.33
N ASN A 299 11.89 -19.82 12.07
CA ASN A 299 11.11 -20.57 13.03
C ASN A 299 12.01 -21.13 14.14
N LYS A 300 11.94 -20.51 15.32
CA LYS A 300 12.76 -20.82 16.49
C LYS A 300 12.23 -21.96 17.34
N LYS A 301 11.38 -22.82 16.77
CA LYS A 301 10.78 -23.94 17.49
C LYS A 301 11.87 -24.78 18.20
N PRO A 302 11.70 -25.07 19.51
CA PRO A 302 12.64 -25.92 20.24
C PRO A 302 12.87 -27.29 19.57
N GLY A 303 14.11 -27.74 19.55
CA GLY A 303 14.50 -29.00 18.91
C GLY A 303 14.81 -28.92 17.42
N THR A 304 14.73 -27.72 16.80
CA THR A 304 15.20 -27.47 15.44
C THR A 304 16.59 -26.83 15.46
N PRO A 305 17.38 -26.93 14.36
CA PRO A 305 18.68 -26.27 14.29
C PRO A 305 18.61 -24.76 14.53
N LEU A 306 17.52 -24.10 14.11
CA LEU A 306 17.31 -22.67 14.28
C LEU A 306 16.96 -22.24 15.72
N ALA A 307 16.83 -23.16 16.67
CA ALA A 307 16.85 -22.82 18.10
C ALA A 307 18.24 -22.31 18.55
N ASN A 308 19.33 -22.70 17.84
CA ASN A 308 20.69 -22.25 18.11
C ASN A 308 20.90 -20.79 17.66
N GLU A 309 21.25 -19.91 18.59
CA GLU A 309 21.47 -18.48 18.33
C GLU A 309 22.66 -18.23 17.41
N ASN A 310 23.76 -18.97 17.58
CA ASN A 310 24.96 -18.80 16.75
C ASN A 310 24.67 -19.12 15.29
N LEU A 311 23.82 -20.12 15.00
CA LEU A 311 23.38 -20.42 13.64
C LEU A 311 22.61 -19.25 13.02
N ARG A 312 21.63 -18.71 13.73
CA ARG A 312 20.85 -17.57 13.22
C ARG A 312 21.72 -16.34 13.01
N ARG A 313 22.66 -16.06 13.93
CA ARG A 313 23.61 -14.95 13.83
C ARG A 313 24.57 -15.13 12.65
N ALA A 314 25.09 -16.33 12.45
CA ALA A 314 25.95 -16.63 11.32
C ALA A 314 25.22 -16.40 9.97
N ILE A 315 23.99 -16.88 9.85
CA ILE A 315 23.13 -16.64 8.68
C ILE A 315 22.94 -15.13 8.46
N ALA A 316 22.54 -14.41 9.51
CA ALA A 316 22.23 -12.97 9.41
C ALA A 316 23.43 -12.13 8.95
N LEU A 317 24.63 -12.42 9.48
CA LEU A 317 25.85 -11.69 9.13
C LEU A 317 26.45 -12.08 7.78
N SER A 318 25.98 -13.17 7.17
CA SER A 318 26.53 -13.72 5.93
C SER A 318 25.74 -13.35 4.66
N ILE A 319 24.68 -12.54 4.77
CA ILE A 319 23.87 -12.08 3.64
C ILE A 319 24.22 -10.63 3.31
N ASP A 320 24.81 -10.39 2.12
CA ASP A 320 25.10 -9.05 1.61
C ASP A 320 23.83 -8.42 1.01
N LYS A 321 23.16 -7.58 1.79
CA LYS A 321 21.90 -6.96 1.43
C LYS A 321 22.06 -5.86 0.37
N GLU A 322 23.21 -5.18 0.35
CA GLU A 322 23.51 -4.18 -0.68
C GLU A 322 23.67 -4.85 -2.05
N SER A 323 24.41 -5.93 -2.10
CA SER A 323 24.58 -6.72 -3.33
C SER A 323 23.25 -7.35 -3.77
N LEU A 324 22.42 -7.82 -2.84
CA LEU A 324 21.07 -8.33 -3.13
C LEU A 324 20.23 -7.28 -3.86
N THR A 325 20.13 -6.07 -3.29
CA THR A 325 19.28 -5.02 -3.88
C THR A 325 19.86 -4.44 -5.16
N LYS A 326 21.18 -4.21 -5.20
CA LYS A 326 21.85 -3.53 -6.32
C LYS A 326 22.06 -4.41 -7.55
N HIS A 327 22.30 -5.73 -7.34
CA HIS A 327 22.73 -6.62 -8.42
C HIS A 327 21.77 -7.76 -8.70
N ALA A 328 21.11 -8.33 -7.69
CA ALA A 328 20.19 -9.43 -7.91
C ALA A 328 18.77 -8.92 -8.23
N LEU A 329 18.25 -7.96 -7.46
CA LEU A 329 16.92 -7.39 -7.67
C LEU A 329 16.97 -6.29 -8.73
N ASN A 330 17.80 -5.28 -8.49
CA ASN A 330 17.97 -4.10 -9.34
C ASN A 330 16.64 -3.44 -9.75
N ASP A 331 15.74 -3.31 -8.76
CA ASP A 331 14.36 -2.88 -8.94
C ASP A 331 13.99 -1.65 -8.08
N GLY A 332 15.00 -0.88 -7.63
CA GLY A 332 14.82 0.28 -6.76
C GLY A 332 14.68 -0.06 -5.27
N ALA A 333 14.64 -1.33 -4.90
CA ALA A 333 14.66 -1.76 -3.50
C ALA A 333 15.93 -1.25 -2.78
N LYS A 334 15.78 -0.92 -1.49
CA LYS A 334 16.88 -0.44 -0.64
C LYS A 334 17.26 -1.49 0.40
N PRO A 335 18.57 -1.71 0.69
CA PRO A 335 18.96 -2.60 1.76
C PRO A 335 18.38 -2.11 3.09
N LEU A 336 17.90 -3.04 3.92
CA LEU A 336 17.30 -2.73 5.21
C LEU A 336 18.05 -3.46 6.33
N ASN A 337 18.52 -2.70 7.31
CA ASN A 337 19.25 -3.20 8.48
C ASN A 337 18.44 -3.03 9.77
N GLY A 338 17.12 -3.04 9.68
CA GLY A 338 16.21 -2.91 10.82
C GLY A 338 14.84 -3.50 10.52
N LEU A 339 13.99 -3.56 11.53
CA LEU A 339 12.62 -4.04 11.40
C LEU A 339 11.75 -3.08 10.60
N ILE A 340 11.92 -1.78 10.88
CA ILE A 340 11.07 -0.71 10.36
C ILE A 340 11.68 -0.12 9.09
N PRO A 341 10.94 -0.01 7.98
CA PRO A 341 11.38 0.68 6.77
C PRO A 341 11.48 2.20 6.98
N GLU A 342 12.28 2.87 6.15
CA GLU A 342 12.34 4.33 6.10
C GLU A 342 10.96 4.93 5.78
N LYS A 343 10.68 6.10 6.33
CA LYS A 343 9.47 6.90 6.10
C LYS A 343 8.17 6.26 6.62
N LEU A 344 8.23 5.19 7.39
CA LEU A 344 7.03 4.65 8.04
C LEU A 344 6.49 5.64 9.06
N PHE A 345 7.35 6.14 9.95
CA PHE A 345 6.95 7.11 10.96
C PHE A 345 8.03 8.18 11.11
N ILE A 346 7.61 9.42 10.86
CA ILE A 346 8.41 10.62 11.04
C ILE A 346 7.90 11.34 12.28
N ASN A 347 8.80 11.61 13.23
CA ASN A 347 8.45 12.35 14.44
C ASN A 347 7.94 13.76 14.08
N PRO A 348 6.69 14.11 14.39
CA PRO A 348 6.12 15.38 13.99
C PRO A 348 6.79 16.60 14.64
N THR A 349 7.53 16.41 15.73
CA THR A 349 8.16 17.49 16.48
C THR A 349 9.52 17.89 15.90
N ASN A 350 10.36 16.91 15.54
CA ASN A 350 11.74 17.15 15.09
C ASN A 350 12.04 16.64 13.68
N GLN A 351 11.02 16.09 12.97
CA GLN A 351 11.12 15.52 11.63
C GLN A 351 12.11 14.35 11.51
N GLU A 352 12.41 13.67 12.60
CA GLU A 352 13.30 12.52 12.63
C GLU A 352 12.56 11.24 12.23
N ASP A 353 13.11 10.52 11.26
CA ASP A 353 12.60 9.20 10.84
C ASP A 353 12.99 8.15 11.89
N PHE A 354 12.05 7.27 12.26
CA PHE A 354 12.33 6.20 13.23
C PHE A 354 13.47 5.29 12.78
N ARG A 355 13.59 4.97 11.49
CA ARG A 355 14.71 4.13 11.00
C ARG A 355 16.05 4.80 11.26
N ALA A 356 16.17 6.10 10.99
CA ALA A 356 17.39 6.88 11.29
C ALA A 356 17.67 6.95 12.79
N TYR A 357 16.63 7.10 13.62
CA TYR A 357 16.74 7.11 15.08
C TYR A 357 17.21 5.77 15.65
N SER A 358 16.62 4.66 15.19
CA SER A 358 16.91 3.32 15.73
C SER A 358 18.27 2.78 15.29
N GLY A 359 18.77 3.18 14.11
CA GLY A 359 20.08 2.77 13.59
C GLY A 359 20.06 1.37 12.94
N ASP A 360 21.24 0.83 12.66
CA ASP A 360 21.43 -0.41 11.91
C ASP A 360 21.72 -1.60 12.80
N TYR A 361 21.12 -2.75 12.47
CA TYR A 361 21.31 -4.05 13.11
C TYR A 361 21.68 -5.12 12.06
N LEU A 362 22.40 -6.16 12.47
CA LEU A 362 22.75 -7.32 11.63
C LEU A 362 23.33 -6.91 10.27
N VAL A 363 24.23 -5.92 10.28
CA VAL A 363 24.96 -5.46 9.10
C VAL A 363 25.85 -6.60 8.58
N TYR A 364 25.89 -6.78 7.25
CA TYR A 364 26.72 -7.79 6.61
C TYR A 364 28.17 -7.73 7.07
N ASN A 365 28.68 -8.86 7.55
CA ASN A 365 30.07 -9.02 7.96
C ASN A 365 30.48 -10.48 7.80
N LYS A 366 31.03 -10.81 6.64
CA LYS A 366 31.43 -12.17 6.26
C LYS A 366 32.35 -12.84 7.27
N GLU A 367 33.35 -12.11 7.78
CA GLU A 367 34.33 -12.68 8.70
C GLU A 367 33.75 -12.94 10.09
N ALA A 368 32.93 -12.02 10.59
CA ALA A 368 32.17 -12.24 11.83
C ALA A 368 31.18 -13.40 11.67
N GLY A 369 30.49 -13.49 10.53
CA GLY A 369 29.59 -14.61 10.20
C GLY A 369 30.30 -15.96 10.27
N LYS A 370 31.47 -16.09 9.63
CA LYS A 370 32.29 -17.32 9.69
C LYS A 370 32.75 -17.67 11.10
N ALA A 371 33.17 -16.68 11.88
CA ALA A 371 33.60 -16.91 13.27
C ALA A 371 32.44 -17.46 14.14
N VAL A 372 31.25 -16.92 13.99
CA VAL A 372 30.06 -17.40 14.72
C VAL A 372 29.57 -18.75 14.16
N TRP A 373 29.71 -19.00 12.85
CA TRP A 373 29.41 -20.29 12.23
C TRP A 373 30.22 -21.42 12.86
N ALA A 374 31.52 -21.21 13.08
CA ALA A 374 32.37 -22.19 13.76
C ALA A 374 31.91 -22.50 15.20
N LEU A 375 31.18 -21.59 15.87
CA LEU A 375 30.53 -21.86 17.16
C LEU A 375 29.27 -22.70 16.98
N ALA A 376 28.45 -22.37 16.00
CA ALA A 376 27.24 -23.16 15.69
C ALA A 376 27.57 -24.62 15.34
N GLN A 377 28.62 -24.86 14.57
CA GLN A 377 29.08 -26.20 14.19
C GLN A 377 29.51 -27.06 15.39
N LYS A 378 30.05 -26.46 16.45
CA LYS A 378 30.38 -27.20 17.68
C LYS A 378 29.16 -27.81 18.36
N ASP A 379 28.02 -27.12 18.26
CA ASP A 379 26.78 -27.54 18.90
C ASP A 379 25.93 -28.45 18.00
N LEU A 380 25.96 -28.22 16.68
CA LEU A 380 25.02 -28.81 15.71
C LEU A 380 25.65 -29.82 14.75
N GLY A 381 27.01 -29.87 14.70
CA GLY A 381 27.75 -30.69 13.72
C GLY A 381 28.23 -29.89 12.50
N GLU A 382 29.07 -30.53 11.69
CA GLU A 382 29.76 -29.87 10.57
C GLU A 382 28.85 -29.61 9.36
N GLU A 383 27.81 -30.41 9.20
CA GLU A 383 26.84 -30.32 8.09
C GLU A 383 25.45 -30.05 8.63
N ILE A 384 24.82 -28.99 8.12
CA ILE A 384 23.46 -28.58 8.50
C ILE A 384 22.67 -28.33 7.23
N GLU A 385 21.51 -28.93 7.10
CA GLU A 385 20.57 -28.70 5.99
C GLU A 385 19.34 -27.97 6.49
N LEU A 386 18.97 -26.84 5.82
CA LEU A 386 17.80 -26.03 6.14
C LEU A 386 16.92 -25.85 4.89
N PRO A 387 15.65 -26.25 4.93
CA PRO A 387 14.69 -25.89 3.91
C PRO A 387 14.33 -24.40 4.00
N LEU A 388 14.33 -23.74 2.83
CA LEU A 388 13.92 -22.35 2.65
C LEU A 388 12.59 -22.30 1.90
N LEU A 389 11.52 -22.02 2.62
CA LEU A 389 10.18 -21.84 2.09
C LEU A 389 10.07 -20.48 1.40
N VAL A 390 9.59 -20.45 0.15
CA VAL A 390 9.54 -19.24 -0.67
C VAL A 390 8.35 -19.29 -1.63
N SER A 391 7.85 -18.11 -2.02
CA SER A 391 6.86 -18.00 -3.10
C SER A 391 7.47 -18.43 -4.44
N ASP A 392 6.67 -19.08 -5.30
CA ASP A 392 7.07 -19.59 -6.62
C ASP A 392 7.10 -18.51 -7.72
N ASP A 393 6.95 -17.23 -7.33
CA ASP A 393 7.08 -16.08 -8.22
C ASP A 393 8.56 -15.72 -8.54
N ASP A 394 8.77 -14.89 -9.55
CA ASP A 394 10.11 -14.48 -10.01
C ASP A 394 10.94 -13.78 -8.91
N SER A 395 10.31 -12.96 -8.07
CA SER A 395 10.98 -12.30 -6.96
C SER A 395 11.45 -13.31 -5.91
N GLY A 396 10.56 -14.23 -5.51
CA GLY A 396 10.88 -15.31 -4.58
C GLY A 396 12.03 -16.17 -5.07
N LYS A 397 12.05 -16.50 -6.37
CA LYS A 397 13.13 -17.26 -7.01
C LYS A 397 14.46 -16.50 -6.92
N LYS A 398 14.52 -15.24 -7.37
CA LYS A 398 15.74 -14.42 -7.35
C LYS A 398 16.32 -14.28 -5.94
N ILE A 399 15.45 -13.95 -4.96
CA ILE A 399 15.88 -13.75 -3.57
C ILE A 399 16.39 -15.07 -2.98
N SER A 400 15.69 -16.18 -3.18
CA SER A 400 16.07 -17.47 -2.60
C SER A 400 17.37 -18.03 -3.20
N GLU A 401 17.56 -17.92 -4.51
CA GLU A 401 18.80 -18.32 -5.18
C GLU A 401 19.99 -17.47 -4.71
N TYR A 402 19.80 -16.15 -4.55
CA TYR A 402 20.84 -15.28 -4.00
C TYR A 402 21.21 -15.66 -2.57
N ILE A 403 20.24 -15.85 -1.68
CA ILE A 403 20.48 -16.25 -0.28
C ILE A 403 21.15 -17.61 -0.22
N GLN A 404 20.69 -18.60 -0.98
CA GLN A 404 21.31 -19.91 -1.04
C GLN A 404 22.80 -19.81 -1.40
N ASN A 405 23.13 -19.07 -2.47
CA ASN A 405 24.51 -18.89 -2.93
C ASN A 405 25.38 -18.20 -1.86
N GLN A 406 24.90 -17.10 -1.28
CA GLN A 406 25.63 -16.36 -0.25
C GLN A 406 25.91 -17.21 1.00
N LEU A 407 24.90 -17.94 1.46
CA LEU A 407 25.02 -18.75 2.67
C LEU A 407 25.93 -19.96 2.45
N GLN A 408 25.81 -20.66 1.34
CA GLN A 408 26.65 -21.85 1.03
C GLN A 408 28.10 -21.46 0.75
N GLU A 409 28.36 -20.29 0.16
CA GLU A 409 29.72 -19.77 -0.04
C GLU A 409 30.36 -19.32 1.29
N ASN A 410 29.60 -18.60 2.13
CA ASN A 410 30.12 -17.96 3.34
C ASN A 410 30.19 -18.90 4.54
N LEU A 411 29.34 -19.93 4.61
CA LEU A 411 29.19 -20.87 5.71
C LEU A 411 29.37 -22.33 5.22
N PRO A 412 30.61 -22.78 4.98
CA PRO A 412 30.87 -24.13 4.47
C PRO A 412 30.27 -25.22 5.35
N GLY A 413 29.52 -26.18 4.76
CA GLY A 413 28.77 -27.20 5.48
C GLY A 413 27.30 -26.85 5.71
N LEU A 414 26.89 -25.59 5.47
CA LEU A 414 25.47 -25.22 5.45
C LEU A 414 24.91 -25.49 4.05
N LYS A 415 23.82 -26.25 3.98
CA LYS A 415 23.07 -26.53 2.76
C LYS A 415 21.68 -25.92 2.89
N ILE A 416 21.31 -25.08 1.95
CA ILE A 416 19.97 -24.49 1.83
C ILE A 416 19.23 -25.21 0.71
N THR A 417 18.05 -25.76 1.02
CA THR A 417 17.18 -26.43 0.04
C THR A 417 15.97 -25.55 -0.22
N ILE A 418 15.89 -24.94 -1.42
CA ILE A 418 14.78 -24.04 -1.80
C ILE A 418 13.52 -24.87 -2.02
N THR A 419 12.43 -24.49 -1.37
CA THR A 419 11.09 -25.11 -1.44
C THR A 419 10.06 -24.09 -1.92
N PRO A 420 9.92 -23.91 -3.26
CA PRO A 420 8.97 -22.96 -3.82
C PRO A 420 7.54 -23.50 -3.72
N GLN A 421 6.59 -22.62 -3.36
CA GLN A 421 5.17 -22.91 -3.26
C GLN A 421 4.35 -21.68 -3.68
N PRO A 422 3.08 -21.86 -4.11
CA PRO A 422 2.16 -20.76 -4.27
C PRO A 422 2.08 -19.90 -3.01
N ARG A 423 2.02 -18.59 -3.14
CA ARG A 423 2.03 -17.63 -2.02
C ARG A 423 1.01 -17.93 -0.93
N THR A 424 -0.19 -18.41 -1.31
CA THR A 424 -1.23 -18.83 -0.35
C THR A 424 -0.77 -19.99 0.52
N ASN A 425 -0.05 -20.96 -0.05
CA ASN A 425 0.49 -22.11 0.67
C ASN A 425 1.65 -21.71 1.59
N VAL A 426 2.55 -20.81 1.11
CA VAL A 426 3.61 -20.22 1.96
C VAL A 426 3.00 -19.57 3.19
N ASN A 427 1.97 -18.73 3.00
CA ASN A 427 1.29 -18.06 4.11
C ASN A 427 0.61 -19.05 5.06
N GLN A 428 0.03 -20.13 4.53
CA GLN A 428 -0.58 -21.17 5.38
C GLN A 428 0.48 -21.93 6.18
N SER A 429 1.55 -22.41 5.55
CA SER A 429 2.66 -23.10 6.24
C SER A 429 3.27 -22.24 7.34
N ARG A 430 3.39 -20.92 7.12
CA ARG A 430 3.86 -19.99 8.16
C ARG A 430 2.87 -19.89 9.33
N ARG A 431 1.58 -19.73 9.07
CA ARG A 431 0.55 -19.72 10.12
C ARG A 431 0.56 -21.01 10.94
N ASP A 432 0.74 -22.14 10.28
CA ASP A 432 0.80 -23.47 10.91
C ASP A 432 2.15 -23.73 11.59
N LYS A 433 3.11 -22.80 11.46
CA LYS A 433 4.49 -22.91 11.96
C LYS A 433 5.21 -24.17 11.41
N ASP A 434 4.87 -24.55 10.18
CA ASP A 434 5.45 -25.69 9.44
C ASP A 434 6.48 -25.19 8.41
N TYR A 435 7.54 -24.60 8.90
CA TYR A 435 8.71 -24.16 8.14
C TYR A 435 9.93 -24.06 9.06
N GLN A 436 11.12 -23.92 8.47
CA GLN A 436 12.34 -23.55 9.21
C GLN A 436 12.78 -22.13 8.83
N LEU A 437 13.14 -21.91 7.57
CA LEU A 437 13.40 -20.59 7.00
C LEU A 437 12.27 -20.23 6.04
N SER A 438 11.85 -18.96 6.04
CA SER A 438 10.91 -18.44 5.04
C SER A 438 11.25 -17.03 4.61
N ILE A 439 11.20 -16.74 3.31
CA ILE A 439 11.18 -15.37 2.81
C ILE A 439 9.77 -14.83 2.93
N SER A 440 9.63 -13.67 3.53
CA SER A 440 8.35 -13.01 3.75
C SER A 440 8.45 -11.51 3.62
N SER A 441 7.31 -10.88 3.44
CA SER A 441 7.19 -9.42 3.41
C SER A 441 6.05 -8.97 4.33
N TRP A 442 6.19 -7.77 4.86
CA TRP A 442 5.16 -7.11 5.65
C TRP A 442 5.01 -5.65 5.24
N MET A 443 3.78 -5.17 5.20
CA MET A 443 3.45 -3.78 4.96
C MET A 443 2.45 -3.33 6.02
N ALA A 444 2.72 -2.18 6.65
CA ALA A 444 1.76 -1.57 7.57
C ALA A 444 0.57 -0.96 6.81
N GLY A 445 -0.61 -0.98 7.42
CA GLY A 445 -1.80 -0.32 6.89
C GLY A 445 -1.85 1.17 7.20
N ASP A 446 -1.06 1.62 8.18
CA ASP A 446 -0.92 3.01 8.60
C ASP A 446 0.51 3.29 9.12
N ASN A 447 0.77 4.49 9.61
CA ASN A 447 2.08 4.86 10.18
C ASN A 447 2.30 4.43 11.64
N ASP A 448 1.65 3.35 12.08
CA ASP A 448 1.86 2.79 13.41
C ASP A 448 3.08 1.86 13.44
N LEU A 449 4.12 2.23 14.17
CA LEU A 449 5.28 1.37 14.39
C LEU A 449 4.89 0.00 14.98
N GLY A 450 3.89 -0.02 15.85
CA GLY A 450 3.38 -1.23 16.48
C GLY A 450 2.92 -2.31 15.51
N MET A 451 2.55 -1.94 14.27
CA MET A 451 2.16 -2.87 13.20
C MET A 451 3.29 -3.82 12.77
N TYR A 452 4.55 -3.46 13.01
CA TYR A 452 5.70 -4.34 12.79
C TYR A 452 6.10 -5.11 14.04
N PHE A 453 6.00 -4.48 15.22
CA PHE A 453 6.36 -5.14 16.48
C PHE A 453 5.40 -6.25 16.86
N ILE A 454 4.11 -6.14 16.51
CA ILE A 454 3.10 -7.19 16.75
C ILE A 454 3.46 -8.55 16.13
N LEU A 455 4.28 -8.57 15.07
CA LEU A 455 4.74 -9.80 14.43
C LEU A 455 5.55 -10.70 15.36
N TYR A 456 6.06 -10.16 16.47
CA TYR A 456 6.97 -10.85 17.38
C TYR A 456 6.54 -10.79 18.86
N GLU A 457 5.39 -10.19 19.18
CA GLU A 457 4.80 -10.28 20.53
C GLU A 457 4.45 -11.75 20.86
N THR A 458 4.76 -12.20 22.07
CA THR A 458 4.73 -13.64 22.44
C THR A 458 3.40 -14.32 22.10
N ASP A 459 2.27 -13.69 22.38
CA ASP A 459 0.92 -14.26 22.16
C ASP A 459 0.24 -13.74 20.89
N SER A 460 0.97 -13.06 20.03
CA SER A 460 0.41 -12.54 18.78
C SER A 460 0.07 -13.66 17.79
N ALA A 461 -1.09 -13.56 17.17
CA ALA A 461 -1.51 -14.42 16.07
C ALA A 461 -0.59 -14.33 14.83
N TYR A 462 0.21 -13.28 14.73
CA TYR A 462 1.18 -13.04 13.66
C TYR A 462 2.59 -13.55 13.97
N ASN A 463 2.84 -14.01 15.20
CA ASN A 463 4.14 -14.54 15.61
C ASN A 463 4.34 -15.98 15.11
N TYR A 464 4.64 -16.09 13.82
CA TYR A 464 4.82 -17.40 13.17
C TYR A 464 6.17 -18.05 13.53
N GLY A 465 7.21 -17.24 13.79
CA GLY A 465 8.57 -17.68 14.11
C GLY A 465 8.79 -18.19 15.55
N SER A 466 7.75 -18.21 16.37
CA SER A 466 7.81 -18.67 17.76
C SER A 466 8.82 -17.89 18.63
N PHE A 467 8.98 -16.59 18.37
CA PHE A 467 9.77 -15.71 19.22
C PHE A 467 9.03 -15.48 20.55
N SER A 468 9.76 -15.42 21.65
CA SER A 468 9.20 -15.07 22.95
C SER A 468 10.28 -14.40 23.81
N ASN A 469 9.99 -13.17 24.27
CA ASN A 469 10.86 -12.41 25.14
C ASN A 469 10.05 -11.41 25.96
N SER A 470 9.97 -11.61 27.27
CA SER A 470 9.15 -10.78 28.17
C SER A 470 9.59 -9.32 28.26
N SER A 471 10.88 -9.01 28.00
CA SER A 471 11.37 -7.62 27.95
C SER A 471 10.91 -6.93 26.67
N TYR A 472 10.96 -7.64 25.54
CA TYR A 472 10.40 -7.18 24.28
C TYR A 472 8.92 -6.87 24.40
N ASP A 473 8.13 -7.82 24.93
CA ASP A 473 6.68 -7.66 25.10
C ASP A 473 6.33 -6.44 25.97
N LYS A 474 7.06 -6.25 27.08
CA LYS A 474 6.86 -5.08 27.96
C LYS A 474 7.13 -3.76 27.24
N LEU A 475 8.20 -3.68 26.43
CA LEU A 475 8.53 -2.49 25.67
C LEU A 475 7.52 -2.21 24.58
N ALA A 476 7.10 -3.22 23.80
CA ALA A 476 6.08 -3.08 22.76
C ALA A 476 4.74 -2.62 23.34
N VAL A 477 4.32 -3.18 24.50
CA VAL A 477 3.11 -2.75 25.20
C VAL A 477 3.24 -1.34 25.75
N SER A 478 4.39 -0.99 26.37
CA SER A 478 4.65 0.36 26.89
C SER A 478 4.57 1.41 25.80
N ALA A 479 5.18 1.16 24.64
CA ALA A 479 5.13 2.05 23.48
C ALA A 479 3.70 2.33 22.99
N LYS A 480 2.85 1.29 22.97
CA LYS A 480 1.44 1.37 22.52
C LYS A 480 0.49 1.98 23.56
N THR A 481 0.85 1.95 24.85
CA THR A 481 -0.07 2.33 25.94
C THR A 481 0.49 3.45 26.80
N THR A 482 1.45 3.16 27.67
CA THR A 482 2.00 4.12 28.65
C THR A 482 2.67 5.31 27.98
N ASN A 483 3.42 5.07 26.91
CA ASN A 483 4.18 6.08 26.18
C ASN A 483 3.55 6.49 24.84
N ALA A 484 2.32 6.05 24.57
CA ALA A 484 1.62 6.29 23.29
C ALA A 484 1.49 7.78 22.93
N ASN A 485 1.39 8.67 23.92
CA ASN A 485 1.28 10.14 23.74
C ASN A 485 2.63 10.88 23.81
N ASP A 486 3.75 10.17 23.97
CA ASP A 486 5.10 10.74 24.05
C ASP A 486 6.01 10.08 23.02
N VAL A 487 6.12 10.69 21.84
CA VAL A 487 6.88 10.16 20.70
C VAL A 487 8.32 9.84 21.07
N THR A 488 8.95 10.66 21.92
CA THR A 488 10.34 10.42 22.33
C THR A 488 10.48 9.14 23.15
N LYS A 489 9.56 8.90 24.08
CA LYS A 489 9.57 7.67 24.88
C LYS A 489 9.12 6.46 24.05
N GLN A 490 8.13 6.66 23.17
CA GLN A 490 7.69 5.62 22.26
C GLN A 490 8.84 5.16 21.34
N PHE A 491 9.63 6.09 20.78
CA PHE A 491 10.81 5.79 19.99
C PHE A 491 11.84 5.01 20.78
N ALA A 492 12.12 5.42 22.02
CA ALA A 492 13.06 4.74 22.89
C ALA A 492 12.61 3.30 23.23
N ASP A 493 11.34 3.09 23.52
CA ASP A 493 10.77 1.76 23.79
C ASP A 493 10.88 0.86 22.57
N TYR A 494 10.48 1.35 21.38
CA TYR A 494 10.56 0.58 20.14
C TYR A 494 12.00 0.32 19.69
N GLN A 495 12.92 1.27 19.85
CA GLN A 495 14.35 1.05 19.60
C GLN A 495 14.91 -0.07 20.48
N ALA A 496 14.60 -0.04 21.78
CA ALA A 496 15.05 -1.07 22.72
C ALA A 496 14.43 -2.44 22.38
N ALA A 497 13.15 -2.48 21.99
CA ALA A 497 12.49 -3.70 21.54
C ALA A 497 13.10 -4.24 20.23
N GLU A 498 13.39 -3.37 19.26
CA GLU A 498 14.04 -3.74 18.00
C GLU A 498 15.44 -4.33 18.23
N LYS A 499 16.19 -3.76 19.15
CA LYS A 499 17.50 -4.28 19.55
C LYS A 499 17.40 -5.69 20.14
N ILE A 500 16.46 -5.92 21.04
CA ILE A 500 16.20 -7.26 21.60
C ILE A 500 15.84 -8.25 20.49
N LEU A 501 14.97 -7.83 19.55
CA LEU A 501 14.52 -8.68 18.46
C LEU A 501 15.64 -9.09 17.52
N LEU A 502 16.46 -8.13 17.10
CA LEU A 502 17.44 -8.30 16.02
C LEU A 502 18.85 -8.65 16.53
N GLU A 503 19.33 -8.06 17.63
CA GLU A 503 20.67 -8.34 18.14
C GLU A 503 20.73 -9.48 19.14
N GLU A 504 19.74 -9.58 20.04
CA GLU A 504 19.75 -10.60 21.09
C GLU A 504 19.00 -11.85 20.66
N GLY A 505 17.78 -11.67 20.15
CA GLY A 505 16.89 -12.75 19.75
C GLY A 505 17.14 -13.31 18.37
N ILE A 506 17.61 -12.47 17.45
CA ILE A 506 17.79 -12.74 16.02
C ILE A 506 16.58 -13.51 15.47
N ALA A 507 15.41 -12.88 15.59
CA ALA A 507 14.15 -13.53 15.21
C ALA A 507 13.93 -13.51 13.69
N GLN A 508 14.52 -12.55 12.99
CA GLN A 508 14.53 -12.42 11.54
C GLN A 508 15.81 -11.76 11.05
N VAL A 509 16.05 -11.82 9.75
CA VAL A 509 17.03 -10.99 9.04
C VAL A 509 16.29 -10.02 8.15
N PRO A 510 16.23 -8.71 8.46
CA PRO A 510 15.75 -7.73 7.50
C PRO A 510 16.61 -7.79 6.23
N LEU A 511 15.99 -7.80 5.06
CA LEU A 511 16.70 -7.88 3.78
C LEU A 511 16.66 -6.54 3.05
N PHE A 512 15.46 -6.06 2.74
CA PHE A 512 15.29 -4.81 2.01
C PHE A 512 13.91 -4.18 2.23
N GLN A 513 13.83 -2.89 1.95
CA GLN A 513 12.62 -2.12 1.76
C GLN A 513 12.28 -2.13 0.26
N SER A 514 11.06 -2.49 -0.08
CA SER A 514 10.59 -2.58 -1.46
C SER A 514 10.40 -1.19 -2.09
N ALA A 515 10.34 -1.15 -3.42
CA ALA A 515 9.98 0.04 -4.18
C ALA A 515 8.87 -0.28 -5.18
N SER A 516 8.06 0.74 -5.47
CA SER A 516 7.08 0.74 -6.56
C SER A 516 7.60 1.61 -7.69
N ASN A 517 7.64 1.06 -8.91
CA ASN A 517 8.24 1.69 -10.07
C ASN A 517 7.21 1.81 -11.21
N TYR A 518 7.28 2.92 -11.94
CA TYR A 518 6.33 3.27 -12.99
C TYR A 518 7.03 3.96 -14.16
N LEU A 519 6.45 3.82 -15.34
CA LEU A 519 6.57 4.81 -16.42
C LEU A 519 5.36 5.73 -16.34
N ILE A 520 5.62 7.03 -16.28
CA ILE A 520 4.60 8.07 -16.15
C ILE A 520 4.87 9.15 -17.20
N ASN A 521 3.85 9.52 -17.96
CA ASN A 521 3.94 10.63 -18.90
C ASN A 521 4.44 11.89 -18.18
N PRO A 522 5.61 12.47 -18.56
CA PRO A 522 6.21 13.62 -17.87
C PRO A 522 5.33 14.88 -17.87
N LYS A 523 4.28 14.91 -18.71
CA LYS A 523 3.30 16.00 -18.73
C LYS A 523 2.27 15.91 -17.59
N ILE A 524 2.19 14.80 -16.88
CA ILE A 524 1.33 14.68 -15.70
C ILE A 524 2.02 15.34 -14.51
N THR A 525 1.38 16.36 -13.96
CA THR A 525 1.81 17.05 -12.74
C THR A 525 0.73 16.92 -11.66
N GLY A 526 1.09 17.12 -10.38
CA GLY A 526 0.15 17.04 -9.26
C GLY A 526 -0.31 15.61 -8.89
N MET A 527 0.35 14.58 -9.43
CA MET A 527 0.16 13.20 -8.98
C MET A 527 0.83 13.00 -7.62
N GLU A 528 0.14 12.35 -6.71
CA GLU A 528 0.60 12.08 -5.35
C GLU A 528 0.90 10.58 -5.17
N TYR A 529 1.86 10.27 -4.28
CA TYR A 529 2.30 8.91 -3.98
C TYR A 529 2.22 8.67 -2.48
N PRO A 530 1.01 8.41 -1.95
CA PRO A 530 0.85 8.19 -0.53
C PRO A 530 1.69 7.01 -0.04
N SER A 531 2.31 7.15 1.12
CA SER A 531 3.09 6.07 1.74
C SER A 531 2.20 4.90 2.18
N TYR A 532 0.90 5.14 2.41
CA TYR A 532 -0.06 4.19 2.97
C TYR A 532 -1.24 3.97 2.02
N GLY A 533 -1.77 2.75 2.03
CA GLY A 533 -2.99 2.38 1.32
C GLY A 533 -2.78 2.18 -0.18
N ASN A 534 -2.83 3.23 -0.96
CA ASN A 534 -2.80 3.21 -2.41
C ASN A 534 -1.39 3.39 -3.00
N TYR A 535 -1.24 3.09 -4.28
CA TYR A 535 0.02 3.28 -5.01
C TYR A 535 0.21 4.72 -5.50
N PHE A 536 -0.88 5.37 -5.94
CA PHE A 536 -0.89 6.74 -6.45
C PHE A 536 -2.27 7.37 -6.25
N TYR A 537 -2.31 8.70 -6.30
CA TYR A 537 -3.54 9.46 -6.19
C TYR A 537 -3.57 10.62 -7.19
N LEU A 538 -4.65 10.70 -7.97
CA LEU A 538 -4.77 11.57 -9.14
C LEU A 538 -5.75 12.74 -8.93
N ARG A 539 -6.21 12.99 -7.71
CA ARG A 539 -7.16 14.07 -7.41
C ARG A 539 -6.68 15.42 -7.90
N ASN A 540 -5.39 15.72 -7.68
CA ASN A 540 -4.76 16.99 -8.04
C ASN A 540 -3.99 16.89 -9.37
N ALA A 541 -4.05 15.74 -10.05
CA ALA A 541 -3.32 15.52 -11.28
C ALA A 541 -3.90 16.33 -12.44
N GLN A 542 -3.00 16.81 -13.31
CA GLN A 542 -3.34 17.52 -14.55
C GLN A 542 -2.26 17.31 -15.60
N LEU A 543 -2.65 17.42 -16.88
CA LEU A 543 -1.72 17.48 -17.99
C LEU A 543 -1.27 18.93 -18.19
N THR A 544 0.04 19.12 -18.31
CA THR A 544 0.68 20.41 -18.59
C THR A 544 1.49 20.33 -19.88
N ASP A 545 1.75 21.49 -20.55
CA ASP A 545 2.48 21.58 -21.82
C ASP A 545 3.97 21.18 -21.69
#